data_488ab4fbc506a22c54697769df847722
#
_entry.id   488ab4fbc506a22c54697769df847722
#
_cell.length_a   1.000
_cell.length_b   1.000
_cell.length_c   1.000
_cell.angle_alpha   90.00
_cell.angle_beta   90.00
_cell.angle_gamma   90.00
#
_symmetry.space_group_name_H-M   'P 1'
#
loop_
_entity.id
_entity.type
_entity.pdbx_description
1 polymer ?
#
loop_
_entity_poly.entity_id
_entity_poly.type
_entity_poly.pdbx_seq_one_letter_code
_entity_poly.pdbx_strand_id
1 'polypeptide(L)'
;MSLAGKLIAFVGKQSARRFDEATRDPRRTQTELLLGILRKNADTEYGRRYNFASINSIADYQKQVPLITYADIQQDMERVAGGAKNVFTAEDPIMFAQTSGTTGKPKFIPVTPTDQGRTHKDQMRTWLYHAQNAHPGILDYKVVSMVSPAIEGHTESGVPFGSTSGHIYKNMPGIVRRAYSIPYEVFEIEDYQAKYYTIMRISLEHDVHFLATANPSSILQLMDKANEYSEDLIGDIRSGKLSRQQDVEPAIRQLVEKRLRPNPKRAAQLEAMRSRRDGRLVPGDYWPDLGLIGCWKGGTVGHYLEKFDPWFNPDGTRPVPVRDWGYLSSEARGSIPLSDEGSKGVLTVATNFFEFVAVDEVEAKPDNPEAWPFLTAADLEMDGEYYIFVTTTSGLYRYDINDVIRVAGRYQQTPEIVFLRKGRGMTNITGEKLSVNQVIDSVQSAARATDLIPAHFKAEADTARSCYILRVEFAGHTGEEQQLAFLQEVDRYLKEVNIEYKAKRDSSRLGAPVMHVMREGWYERGRRLLAASGIRVFQAKTEVLSRVKAETVIMRPEIENIVELKE
;
A
#
# COMPACT_ATOMS: atom_id res chain seq x y z
N MET A 1 31.70 8.06 0.02
CA MET A 1 30.44 8.20 -0.76
C MET A 1 30.69 7.79 -2.20
N SER A 2 29.93 6.79 -2.68
CA SER A 2 29.98 6.32 -4.06
C SER A 2 29.62 7.44 -5.07
N LEU A 3 29.97 7.27 -6.34
CA LEU A 3 29.59 8.23 -7.37
C LEU A 3 28.06 8.36 -7.48
N ALA A 4 27.35 7.24 -7.37
CA ALA A 4 25.88 7.22 -7.34
C ALA A 4 25.33 7.98 -6.12
N GLY A 5 25.89 7.74 -4.93
CA GLY A 5 25.52 8.45 -3.71
C GLY A 5 25.74 9.97 -3.82
N LYS A 6 26.86 10.42 -4.40
CA LYS A 6 27.13 11.85 -4.64
C LYS A 6 26.12 12.50 -5.59
N LEU A 7 25.78 11.80 -6.67
CA LEU A 7 24.78 12.27 -7.64
C LEU A 7 23.39 12.38 -7.01
N ILE A 8 22.96 11.36 -6.29
CA ILE A 8 21.66 11.34 -5.60
C ILE A 8 21.60 12.46 -4.55
N ALA A 9 22.67 12.66 -3.77
CA ALA A 9 22.75 13.74 -2.80
C ALA A 9 22.67 15.12 -3.45
N PHE A 10 23.36 15.33 -4.57
CA PHE A 10 23.33 16.62 -5.29
C PHE A 10 21.94 16.93 -5.86
N VAL A 11 21.35 15.98 -6.58
CA VAL A 11 20.00 16.15 -7.16
C VAL A 11 18.94 16.23 -6.06
N GLY A 12 19.08 15.40 -5.01
CA GLY A 12 18.19 15.38 -3.86
C GLY A 12 18.18 16.71 -3.10
N LYS A 13 19.34 17.34 -2.94
CA LYS A 13 19.47 18.67 -2.30
C LYS A 13 18.62 19.74 -3.00
N GLN A 14 18.55 19.74 -4.32
CA GLN A 14 17.72 20.69 -5.07
C GLN A 14 16.22 20.44 -4.86
N SER A 15 15.82 19.16 -4.86
CA SER A 15 14.42 18.79 -4.60
C SER A 15 14.03 19.12 -3.16
N ALA A 16 14.89 18.85 -2.18
CA ALA A 16 14.68 19.18 -0.77
C ALA A 16 14.57 20.70 -0.55
N ARG A 17 15.41 21.52 -1.19
CA ARG A 17 15.29 22.99 -1.08
C ARG A 17 13.96 23.52 -1.60
N ARG A 18 13.50 23.02 -2.76
CA ARG A 18 12.18 23.41 -3.31
C ARG A 18 11.05 22.98 -2.38
N PHE A 19 11.18 21.79 -1.78
CA PHE A 19 10.24 21.30 -0.78
C PHE A 19 10.23 22.20 0.46
N ASP A 20 11.40 22.55 1.00
CA ASP A 20 11.52 23.45 2.15
C ASP A 20 10.96 24.85 1.87
N GLU A 21 11.16 25.38 0.67
CA GLU A 21 10.60 26.68 0.25
C GLU A 21 9.07 26.62 0.20
N ALA A 22 8.50 25.54 -0.32
CA ALA A 22 7.06 25.35 -0.41
C ALA A 22 6.37 25.22 0.96
N THR A 23 7.06 24.60 1.95
CA THR A 23 6.50 24.38 3.28
C THR A 23 6.46 25.61 4.17
N ARG A 24 7.10 26.71 3.78
CA ARG A 24 7.09 27.99 4.51
C ARG A 24 5.75 28.73 4.44
N ASP A 25 5.06 28.59 3.31
CA ASP A 25 3.74 29.19 3.10
C ASP A 25 2.84 28.19 2.33
N PRO A 26 2.25 27.23 3.04
CA PRO A 26 1.41 26.22 2.41
C PRO A 26 0.15 26.79 1.75
N ARG A 27 -0.42 27.87 2.30
CA ARG A 27 -1.61 28.52 1.72
C ARG A 27 -1.31 29.10 0.35
N ARG A 28 -0.25 29.87 0.25
CA ARG A 28 0.20 30.44 -1.02
C ARG A 28 0.58 29.34 -2.02
N THR A 29 1.41 28.38 -1.58
CA THR A 29 1.89 27.27 -2.42
C THR A 29 0.72 26.46 -2.99
N GLN A 30 -0.27 26.12 -2.15
CA GLN A 30 -1.45 25.36 -2.57
C GLN A 30 -2.35 26.16 -3.52
N THR A 31 -2.52 27.46 -3.28
CA THR A 31 -3.30 28.33 -4.18
C THR A 31 -2.63 28.44 -5.55
N GLU A 32 -1.32 28.73 -5.60
CA GLU A 32 -0.57 28.85 -6.85
C GLU A 32 -0.57 27.53 -7.64
N LEU A 33 -0.41 26.39 -6.94
CA LEU A 33 -0.47 25.05 -7.52
C LEU A 33 -1.84 24.76 -8.14
N LEU A 34 -2.92 24.95 -7.36
CA LEU A 34 -4.30 24.72 -7.84
C LEU A 34 -4.60 25.53 -9.08
N LEU A 35 -4.39 26.86 -9.01
CA LEU A 35 -4.66 27.73 -10.15
C LEU A 35 -3.78 27.41 -11.36
N GLY A 36 -2.55 26.93 -11.13
CA GLY A 36 -1.67 26.42 -12.17
C GLY A 36 -2.20 25.16 -12.87
N ILE A 37 -2.73 24.20 -12.09
CA ILE A 37 -3.37 22.98 -12.61
C ILE A 37 -4.60 23.35 -13.44
N LEU A 38 -5.47 24.21 -12.92
CA LEU A 38 -6.71 24.60 -13.60
C LEU A 38 -6.44 25.34 -14.90
N ARG A 39 -5.52 26.32 -14.89
CA ARG A 39 -5.13 27.07 -16.11
C ARG A 39 -4.56 26.16 -17.19
N LYS A 40 -3.71 25.20 -16.81
CA LYS A 40 -3.11 24.24 -17.76
C LYS A 40 -4.18 23.37 -18.43
N ASN A 41 -5.25 23.04 -17.70
CA ASN A 41 -6.28 22.11 -18.13
C ASN A 41 -7.62 22.80 -18.49
N ALA A 42 -7.63 24.13 -18.67
CA ALA A 42 -8.86 24.90 -18.94
C ALA A 42 -9.57 24.47 -20.23
N ASP A 43 -8.80 24.07 -21.24
CA ASP A 43 -9.30 23.67 -22.55
C ASP A 43 -9.61 22.17 -22.67
N THR A 44 -9.46 21.39 -21.60
CA THR A 44 -9.88 19.98 -21.57
C THR A 44 -11.38 19.85 -21.53
N GLU A 45 -11.92 18.66 -21.83
CA GLU A 45 -13.36 18.39 -21.71
C GLU A 45 -13.86 18.71 -20.29
N TYR A 46 -13.11 18.23 -19.26
CA TYR A 46 -13.43 18.46 -17.86
C TYR A 46 -13.28 19.95 -17.49
N GLY A 47 -12.21 20.60 -17.95
CA GLY A 47 -11.98 22.03 -17.72
C GLY A 47 -13.07 22.93 -18.30
N ARG A 48 -13.55 22.63 -19.51
CA ARG A 48 -14.69 23.33 -20.11
C ARG A 48 -16.00 23.03 -19.40
N ARG A 49 -16.25 21.75 -19.02
CA ARG A 49 -17.45 21.33 -18.29
C ARG A 49 -17.64 22.14 -17.00
N TYR A 50 -16.55 22.37 -16.27
CA TYR A 50 -16.55 23.09 -15.01
C TYR A 50 -15.94 24.51 -15.10
N ASN A 51 -15.83 25.06 -16.32
CA ASN A 51 -15.36 26.42 -16.59
C ASN A 51 -14.12 26.84 -15.79
N PHE A 52 -13.04 26.05 -15.85
CA PHE A 52 -11.80 26.29 -15.11
C PHE A 52 -11.20 27.66 -15.36
N ALA A 53 -11.40 28.24 -16.55
CA ALA A 53 -10.92 29.57 -16.90
C ALA A 53 -11.47 30.69 -16.01
N SER A 54 -12.64 30.50 -15.38
CA SER A 54 -13.26 31.47 -14.50
C SER A 54 -12.86 31.36 -13.04
N ILE A 55 -12.16 30.29 -12.65
CA ILE A 55 -11.79 30.01 -11.25
C ILE A 55 -10.53 30.80 -10.90
N ASN A 56 -10.63 31.69 -9.90
CA ASN A 56 -9.54 32.56 -9.47
C ASN A 56 -9.15 32.36 -7.99
N SER A 57 -9.91 31.57 -7.26
CA SER A 57 -9.67 31.29 -5.84
C SER A 57 -10.01 29.86 -5.49
N ILE A 58 -9.55 29.39 -4.30
CA ILE A 58 -9.94 28.10 -3.74
C ILE A 58 -11.45 28.05 -3.50
N ALA A 59 -12.05 29.16 -3.03
CA ALA A 59 -13.49 29.24 -2.79
C ALA A 59 -14.30 29.09 -4.08
N ASP A 60 -13.85 29.72 -5.19
CA ASP A 60 -14.49 29.51 -6.50
C ASP A 60 -14.39 28.05 -6.94
N TYR A 61 -13.23 27.43 -6.73
CA TYR A 61 -12.99 26.03 -7.06
C TYR A 61 -13.93 25.09 -6.30
N GLN A 62 -14.03 25.28 -4.98
CA GLN A 62 -14.91 24.49 -4.11
C GLN A 62 -16.40 24.63 -4.48
N LYS A 63 -16.80 25.80 -4.91
CA LYS A 63 -18.20 26.07 -5.33
C LYS A 63 -18.52 25.49 -6.71
N GLN A 64 -17.55 25.48 -7.63
CA GLN A 64 -17.80 25.25 -9.05
C GLN A 64 -17.48 23.80 -9.47
N VAL A 65 -16.51 23.17 -8.82
CA VAL A 65 -16.08 21.80 -9.14
C VAL A 65 -16.65 20.83 -8.10
N PRO A 66 -17.39 19.80 -8.51
CA PRO A 66 -17.97 18.83 -7.57
C PRO A 66 -16.92 17.96 -6.90
N LEU A 67 -17.25 17.46 -5.72
CA LEU A 67 -16.55 16.33 -5.14
C LEU A 67 -16.85 15.08 -5.97
N ILE A 68 -15.83 14.28 -6.27
CA ILE A 68 -15.97 13.07 -7.08
C ILE A 68 -15.35 11.85 -6.42
N THR A 69 -15.93 10.71 -6.71
CA THR A 69 -15.35 9.37 -6.49
C THR A 69 -14.90 8.79 -7.83
N TYR A 70 -14.27 7.62 -7.83
CA TYR A 70 -13.92 6.94 -9.09
C TYR A 70 -15.16 6.54 -9.90
N ALA A 71 -16.26 6.20 -9.24
CA ALA A 71 -17.49 5.83 -9.92
C ALA A 71 -18.04 6.96 -10.81
N ASP A 72 -17.89 8.21 -10.35
CA ASP A 72 -18.36 9.40 -11.08
C ASP A 72 -17.57 9.69 -12.36
N ILE A 73 -16.33 9.24 -12.43
CA ILE A 73 -15.42 9.47 -13.56
C ILE A 73 -15.02 8.19 -14.30
N GLN A 74 -15.55 7.05 -13.91
CA GLN A 74 -15.16 5.76 -14.48
C GLN A 74 -15.30 5.72 -16.00
N GLN A 75 -16.43 6.18 -16.53
CA GLN A 75 -16.69 6.18 -17.97
C GLN A 75 -15.70 7.08 -18.73
N ASP A 76 -15.43 8.28 -18.22
CA ASP A 76 -14.46 9.19 -18.81
C ASP A 76 -13.04 8.61 -18.69
N MET A 77 -12.73 7.93 -17.59
CA MET A 77 -11.44 7.27 -17.39
C MET A 77 -11.24 6.06 -18.33
N GLU A 78 -12.29 5.29 -18.59
CA GLU A 78 -12.29 4.21 -19.60
C GLU A 78 -12.04 4.79 -21.00
N ARG A 79 -12.62 5.94 -21.34
CA ARG A 79 -12.33 6.66 -22.60
C ARG A 79 -10.85 7.06 -22.71
N VAL A 80 -10.27 7.59 -21.63
CA VAL A 80 -8.82 7.93 -21.58
C VAL A 80 -7.96 6.69 -21.77
N ALA A 81 -8.29 5.59 -21.11
CA ALA A 81 -7.61 4.31 -21.29
C ALA A 81 -7.76 3.77 -22.73
N GLY A 82 -8.89 4.01 -23.38
CA GLY A 82 -9.14 3.74 -24.80
C GLY A 82 -8.42 4.68 -25.78
N GLY A 83 -7.71 5.70 -25.28
CA GLY A 83 -6.92 6.63 -26.09
C GLY A 83 -7.56 8.00 -26.36
N ALA A 84 -8.68 8.34 -25.70
CA ALA A 84 -9.25 9.68 -25.76
C ALA A 84 -8.29 10.69 -25.11
N LYS A 85 -8.05 11.77 -25.82
CA LYS A 85 -7.14 12.84 -25.39
C LYS A 85 -7.89 14.02 -24.84
N ASN A 86 -7.17 14.80 -24.03
CA ASN A 86 -7.66 16.09 -23.55
C ASN A 86 -8.98 15.97 -22.76
N VAL A 87 -9.22 14.84 -22.09
CA VAL A 87 -10.41 14.62 -21.27
C VAL A 87 -10.27 15.33 -19.93
N PHE A 88 -9.30 14.88 -19.09
CA PHE A 88 -9.04 15.47 -17.76
C PHE A 88 -7.82 16.39 -17.77
N THR A 89 -6.83 16.09 -18.58
CA THR A 89 -5.55 16.81 -18.63
C THR A 89 -5.15 17.11 -20.07
N ALA A 90 -4.37 18.17 -20.24
CA ALA A 90 -3.72 18.49 -21.52
C ALA A 90 -2.52 17.59 -21.82
N GLU A 91 -2.06 16.81 -20.84
CA GLU A 91 -1.00 15.79 -21.02
C GLU A 91 -1.62 14.39 -21.17
N ASP A 92 -1.10 13.63 -22.12
CA ASP A 92 -1.46 12.23 -22.27
C ASP A 92 -0.82 11.39 -21.15
N PRO A 93 -1.51 10.37 -20.59
CA PRO A 93 -0.92 9.44 -19.66
C PRO A 93 0.21 8.64 -20.30
N ILE A 94 1.31 8.48 -19.58
CA ILE A 94 2.43 7.60 -19.98
C ILE A 94 2.27 6.18 -19.45
N MET A 95 1.44 6.00 -18.42
CA MET A 95 1.00 4.73 -17.87
C MET A 95 -0.24 4.95 -17.01
N PHE A 96 -0.89 3.85 -16.64
CA PHE A 96 -1.91 3.86 -15.59
C PHE A 96 -1.42 3.05 -14.38
N ALA A 97 -1.55 3.62 -13.19
CA ALA A 97 -1.47 2.84 -11.97
C ALA A 97 -2.78 2.04 -11.81
N GLN A 98 -2.66 0.71 -11.70
CA GLN A 98 -3.81 -0.15 -11.50
C GLN A 98 -4.06 -0.34 -10.00
N THR A 99 -5.32 -0.22 -9.58
CA THR A 99 -5.73 -0.52 -8.21
C THR A 99 -6.96 -1.40 -8.18
N SER A 100 -7.20 -2.08 -7.04
CA SER A 100 -8.43 -2.83 -6.85
C SER A 100 -9.64 -1.89 -6.83
N GLY A 101 -10.58 -2.11 -7.76
CA GLY A 101 -11.86 -1.42 -7.74
C GLY A 101 -12.77 -1.98 -6.65
N THR A 102 -13.58 -1.13 -6.03
CA THR A 102 -14.64 -1.57 -5.10
C THR A 102 -15.78 -2.33 -5.81
N THR A 103 -15.84 -2.25 -7.12
CA THR A 103 -16.86 -2.85 -8.00
C THR A 103 -16.34 -4.09 -8.77
N GLY A 104 -15.19 -4.65 -8.38
CA GLY A 104 -14.58 -5.79 -9.06
C GLY A 104 -13.79 -5.47 -10.34
N LYS A 105 -14.01 -4.31 -10.97
CA LYS A 105 -13.18 -3.86 -12.09
C LYS A 105 -11.98 -3.06 -11.59
N PRO A 106 -10.77 -3.27 -12.16
CA PRO A 106 -9.60 -2.47 -11.81
C PRO A 106 -9.83 -0.98 -12.09
N LYS A 107 -9.36 -0.12 -11.19
CA LYS A 107 -9.31 1.33 -11.41
C LYS A 107 -8.03 1.68 -12.13
N PHE A 108 -8.12 2.51 -13.15
CA PHE A 108 -6.99 3.09 -13.85
C PHE A 108 -6.75 4.53 -13.38
N ILE A 109 -5.65 4.75 -12.67
CA ILE A 109 -5.25 6.09 -12.24
C ILE A 109 -4.16 6.57 -13.20
N PRO A 110 -4.38 7.66 -13.95
CA PRO A 110 -3.42 8.11 -14.95
C PRO A 110 -2.17 8.69 -14.28
N VAL A 111 -1.01 8.38 -14.87
CA VAL A 111 0.28 8.98 -14.51
C VAL A 111 0.76 9.77 -15.72
N THR A 112 0.82 11.08 -15.59
CA THR A 112 1.30 11.96 -16.66
C THR A 112 2.81 12.23 -16.52
N PRO A 113 3.48 12.78 -17.55
CA PRO A 113 4.89 13.19 -17.46
C PRO A 113 5.18 14.17 -16.32
N THR A 114 4.28 15.15 -16.11
CA THR A 114 4.40 16.11 -14.98
C THR A 114 4.27 15.40 -13.63
N ASP A 115 3.30 14.52 -13.47
CA ASP A 115 3.09 13.77 -12.23
C ASP A 115 4.29 12.86 -11.94
N GLN A 116 4.77 12.10 -12.92
CA GLN A 116 5.96 11.26 -12.75
C GLN A 116 7.18 12.08 -12.32
N GLY A 117 7.37 13.26 -12.89
CA GLY A 117 8.50 14.14 -12.57
C GLY A 117 8.42 14.74 -11.17
N ARG A 118 7.31 15.42 -10.88
CA ARG A 118 7.13 16.20 -9.64
C ARG A 118 6.70 15.32 -8.47
N THR A 119 5.64 14.54 -8.66
CA THR A 119 5.04 13.77 -7.57
C THR A 119 5.90 12.56 -7.20
N HIS A 120 6.41 11.82 -8.18
CA HIS A 120 7.16 10.61 -7.87
C HIS A 120 8.66 10.84 -7.73
N LYS A 121 9.32 11.42 -8.74
CA LYS A 121 10.78 11.52 -8.74
C LYS A 121 11.31 12.57 -7.76
N ASP A 122 10.75 13.78 -7.73
CA ASP A 122 11.25 14.83 -6.84
C ASP A 122 10.98 14.53 -5.36
N GLN A 123 9.82 13.94 -5.05
CA GLN A 123 9.54 13.52 -3.67
C GLN A 123 10.45 12.39 -3.21
N MET A 124 10.70 11.37 -4.06
CA MET A 124 11.65 10.30 -3.74
C MET A 124 13.07 10.84 -3.54
N ARG A 125 13.50 11.83 -4.33
CA ARG A 125 14.81 12.48 -4.18
C ARG A 125 14.89 13.25 -2.86
N THR A 126 13.83 13.93 -2.47
CA THR A 126 13.74 14.62 -1.18
C THR A 126 13.85 13.62 -0.03
N TRP A 127 13.09 12.54 -0.08
CA TRP A 127 13.15 11.48 0.93
C TRP A 127 14.55 10.87 1.04
N LEU A 128 15.15 10.49 -0.08
CA LEU A 128 16.51 9.91 -0.12
C LEU A 128 17.58 10.90 0.37
N TYR A 129 17.43 12.19 0.10
CA TYR A 129 18.34 13.22 0.60
C TYR A 129 18.34 13.28 2.13
N HIS A 130 17.16 13.31 2.75
CA HIS A 130 17.03 13.31 4.21
C HIS A 130 17.47 11.98 4.83
N ALA A 131 17.16 10.85 4.18
CA ALA A 131 17.58 9.53 4.63
C ALA A 131 19.12 9.40 4.62
N GLN A 132 19.78 9.81 3.54
CA GLN A 132 21.24 9.74 3.42
C GLN A 132 21.97 10.72 4.35
N ASN A 133 21.37 11.87 4.65
CA ASN A 133 21.96 12.81 5.63
C ASN A 133 21.89 12.24 7.06
N ALA A 134 20.81 11.54 7.40
CA ALA A 134 20.66 10.89 8.71
C ALA A 134 21.50 9.60 8.81
N HIS A 135 21.64 8.85 7.71
CA HIS A 135 22.35 7.58 7.62
C HIS A 135 23.39 7.62 6.50
N PRO A 136 24.53 8.26 6.72
CA PRO A 136 25.60 8.32 5.70
C PRO A 136 26.05 6.92 5.28
N GLY A 137 26.19 6.71 3.97
CA GLY A 137 26.68 5.45 3.44
C GLY A 137 25.60 4.46 2.98
N ILE A 138 24.32 4.66 3.23
CA ILE A 138 23.24 3.75 2.81
C ILE A 138 23.16 3.54 1.29
N LEU A 139 23.72 4.44 0.49
CA LEU A 139 23.77 4.36 -0.98
C LEU A 139 25.19 4.09 -1.52
N ASP A 140 26.15 3.78 -0.65
CA ASP A 140 27.53 3.52 -1.07
C ASP A 140 27.76 2.06 -1.48
N TYR A 141 26.93 1.16 -0.99
CA TYR A 141 26.92 -0.27 -1.26
C TYR A 141 25.64 -0.69 -1.95
N LYS A 142 25.14 -1.89 -1.67
CA LYS A 142 23.95 -2.40 -2.35
C LYS A 142 22.66 -2.06 -1.62
N VAL A 143 21.66 -1.80 -2.45
CA VAL A 143 20.26 -1.66 -2.05
C VAL A 143 19.52 -2.92 -2.47
N VAL A 144 18.83 -3.55 -1.56
CA VAL A 144 17.81 -4.55 -1.86
C VAL A 144 16.46 -3.84 -1.84
N SER A 145 15.79 -3.86 -2.97
CA SER A 145 14.42 -3.33 -3.08
C SER A 145 13.50 -4.41 -3.64
N MET A 146 12.24 -4.36 -3.21
CA MET A 146 11.19 -5.18 -3.78
C MET A 146 10.05 -4.30 -4.25
N VAL A 147 9.69 -4.44 -5.52
CA VAL A 147 8.61 -3.69 -6.18
C VAL A 147 7.67 -4.64 -6.91
N SER A 148 6.45 -4.19 -7.17
CA SER A 148 5.54 -4.90 -8.06
C SER A 148 5.95 -4.70 -9.52
N PRO A 149 5.52 -5.55 -10.47
CA PRO A 149 5.80 -5.38 -11.88
C PRO A 149 5.40 -3.99 -12.41
N ALA A 150 6.23 -3.44 -13.31
CA ALA A 150 5.98 -2.16 -13.94
C ALA A 150 4.83 -2.23 -14.94
N ILE A 151 4.70 -3.37 -15.59
CA ILE A 151 3.70 -3.64 -16.64
C ILE A 151 3.01 -4.94 -16.26
N GLU A 152 1.71 -4.85 -16.01
CA GLU A 152 0.81 -5.97 -15.77
C GLU A 152 -0.09 -6.20 -17.00
N GLY A 153 -0.12 -5.22 -17.91
CA GLY A 153 -0.82 -5.29 -19.19
C GLY A 153 -0.81 -3.95 -19.91
N HIS A 154 -1.58 -3.87 -20.98
CA HIS A 154 -1.75 -2.68 -21.80
C HIS A 154 -3.23 -2.40 -21.99
N THR A 155 -3.59 -1.13 -22.03
CA THR A 155 -4.93 -0.68 -22.39
C THR A 155 -5.17 -0.90 -23.89
N GLU A 156 -6.41 -0.72 -24.36
CA GLU A 156 -6.76 -0.81 -25.80
C GLU A 156 -5.94 0.17 -26.64
N SER A 157 -5.59 1.32 -26.11
CA SER A 157 -4.73 2.31 -26.77
C SER A 157 -3.24 1.97 -26.75
N GLY A 158 -2.84 0.85 -26.13
CA GLY A 158 -1.45 0.42 -26.01
C GLY A 158 -0.68 1.10 -24.86
N VAL A 159 -1.30 1.93 -24.04
CA VAL A 159 -0.66 2.54 -22.85
C VAL A 159 -0.50 1.46 -21.78
N PRO A 160 0.71 1.28 -21.19
CA PRO A 160 0.92 0.26 -20.16
C PRO A 160 0.17 0.59 -18.88
N PHE A 161 -0.28 -0.44 -18.16
CA PHE A 161 -0.74 -0.31 -16.79
C PHE A 161 0.00 -1.27 -15.86
N GLY A 162 0.14 -0.89 -14.60
CA GLY A 162 0.83 -1.67 -13.57
C GLY A 162 1.28 -0.80 -12.39
N SER A 163 2.40 -1.17 -11.77
CA SER A 163 2.91 -0.50 -10.58
C SER A 163 3.78 0.72 -10.92
N THR A 164 3.47 1.86 -10.30
CA THR A 164 4.30 3.07 -10.40
C THR A 164 5.72 2.84 -9.84
N SER A 165 5.87 2.08 -8.74
CA SER A 165 7.17 1.75 -8.16
C SER A 165 8.00 0.87 -9.09
N GLY A 166 7.38 -0.13 -9.71
CA GLY A 166 8.01 -0.95 -10.75
C GLY A 166 8.44 -0.14 -11.96
N HIS A 167 7.60 0.78 -12.42
CA HIS A 167 7.91 1.66 -13.55
C HIS A 167 9.13 2.56 -13.26
N ILE A 168 9.20 3.15 -12.05
CA ILE A 168 10.35 3.94 -11.62
C ILE A 168 11.61 3.08 -11.58
N TYR A 169 11.53 1.85 -11.04
CA TYR A 169 12.65 0.92 -10.96
C TYR A 169 13.16 0.52 -12.35
N LYS A 170 12.26 0.11 -13.25
CA LYS A 170 12.56 -0.29 -14.63
C LYS A 170 13.28 0.81 -15.41
N ASN A 171 12.84 2.06 -15.23
CA ASN A 171 13.33 3.23 -15.95
C ASN A 171 14.42 4.02 -15.19
N MET A 172 15.04 3.41 -14.19
CA MET A 172 16.08 4.04 -13.38
C MET A 172 17.35 4.26 -14.20
N PRO A 173 18.02 5.43 -14.07
CA PRO A 173 19.29 5.67 -14.75
C PRO A 173 20.33 4.60 -14.41
N GLY A 174 21.13 4.17 -15.40
CA GLY A 174 22.08 3.07 -15.26
C GLY A 174 23.07 3.23 -14.11
N ILE A 175 23.49 4.45 -13.81
CA ILE A 175 24.40 4.74 -12.69
C ILE A 175 23.72 4.46 -11.33
N VAL A 176 22.44 4.78 -11.19
CA VAL A 176 21.65 4.52 -9.98
C VAL A 176 21.34 3.02 -9.88
N ARG A 177 20.95 2.40 -11.00
CA ARG A 177 20.64 0.98 -11.09
C ARG A 177 21.79 0.08 -10.60
N ARG A 178 23.05 0.50 -10.78
CA ARG A 178 24.23 -0.25 -10.29
C ARG A 178 24.26 -0.40 -8.76
N ALA A 179 23.64 0.51 -8.02
CA ALA A 179 23.52 0.40 -6.56
C ALA A 179 22.50 -0.67 -6.13
N TYR A 180 21.53 -1.00 -6.99
CA TYR A 180 20.52 -2.01 -6.70
C TYR A 180 21.02 -3.41 -7.04
N SER A 181 20.83 -4.37 -6.13
CA SER A 181 21.33 -5.75 -6.30
C SER A 181 20.43 -6.57 -7.22
N ILE A 182 19.12 -6.33 -7.21
CA ILE A 182 18.15 -7.17 -7.90
C ILE A 182 17.91 -6.64 -9.31
N PRO A 183 18.05 -7.46 -10.37
CA PRO A 183 17.58 -7.12 -11.70
C PRO A 183 16.07 -6.90 -11.71
N TYR A 184 15.59 -5.93 -12.50
CA TYR A 184 14.15 -5.62 -12.57
C TYR A 184 13.31 -6.85 -12.95
N GLU A 185 13.80 -7.66 -13.86
CA GLU A 185 13.13 -8.84 -14.41
C GLU A 185 12.76 -9.88 -13.34
N VAL A 186 13.48 -9.91 -12.21
CA VAL A 186 13.15 -10.79 -11.06
C VAL A 186 11.79 -10.46 -10.45
N PHE A 187 11.36 -9.21 -10.54
CA PHE A 187 10.04 -8.80 -10.05
C PHE A 187 8.89 -9.24 -10.97
N GLU A 188 9.20 -9.64 -12.20
CA GLU A 188 8.25 -10.18 -13.18
C GLU A 188 8.02 -11.69 -13.02
N ILE A 189 8.79 -12.41 -12.17
CA ILE A 189 8.53 -13.82 -11.82
C ILE A 189 7.10 -13.93 -11.28
N GLU A 190 6.29 -14.82 -11.85
CA GLU A 190 4.89 -14.98 -11.44
C GLU A 190 4.76 -15.69 -10.10
N ASP A 191 5.49 -16.80 -9.91
CA ASP A 191 5.49 -17.53 -8.64
C ASP A 191 6.16 -16.74 -7.51
N TYR A 192 5.41 -16.46 -6.44
CA TYR A 192 5.92 -15.66 -5.33
C TYR A 192 7.04 -16.36 -4.54
N GLN A 193 7.01 -17.69 -4.44
CA GLN A 193 8.05 -18.44 -3.72
C GLN A 193 9.36 -18.37 -4.50
N ALA A 194 9.31 -18.62 -5.80
CA ALA A 194 10.46 -18.49 -6.69
C ALA A 194 10.99 -17.06 -6.76
N LYS A 195 10.10 -16.06 -6.70
CA LYS A 195 10.47 -14.64 -6.62
C LYS A 195 11.27 -14.33 -5.35
N TYR A 196 10.74 -14.69 -4.17
CA TYR A 196 11.43 -14.48 -2.90
C TYR A 196 12.75 -15.24 -2.85
N TYR A 197 12.76 -16.52 -3.28
CA TYR A 197 13.97 -17.30 -3.40
C TYR A 197 15.02 -16.61 -4.26
N THR A 198 14.65 -16.17 -5.45
CA THR A 198 15.57 -15.53 -6.41
C THR A 198 16.12 -14.21 -5.88
N ILE A 199 15.28 -13.40 -5.22
CA ILE A 199 15.71 -12.17 -4.53
C ILE A 199 16.77 -12.51 -3.47
N MET A 200 16.51 -13.49 -2.61
CA MET A 200 17.45 -13.86 -1.55
C MET A 200 18.69 -14.52 -2.11
N ARG A 201 18.58 -15.37 -3.14
CA ARG A 201 19.71 -15.98 -3.83
C ARG A 201 20.73 -14.95 -4.33
N ILE A 202 20.23 -13.81 -4.86
CA ILE A 202 21.08 -12.73 -5.34
C ILE A 202 21.57 -11.87 -4.17
N SER A 203 20.69 -11.50 -3.25
CA SER A 203 20.97 -10.54 -2.18
C SER A 203 22.00 -11.04 -1.17
N LEU A 204 22.02 -12.34 -0.85
CA LEU A 204 22.92 -12.95 0.11
C LEU A 204 24.41 -12.89 -0.34
N GLU A 205 24.68 -12.66 -1.62
CA GLU A 205 26.05 -12.48 -2.13
C GLU A 205 26.57 -11.04 -2.02
N HIS A 206 25.70 -10.09 -1.61
CA HIS A 206 26.03 -8.67 -1.59
C HIS A 206 26.11 -8.12 -0.17
N ASP A 207 26.93 -7.09 -0.03
CA ASP A 207 26.95 -6.22 1.13
C ASP A 207 25.81 -5.19 0.99
N VAL A 208 24.73 -5.38 1.77
CA VAL A 208 23.51 -4.61 1.69
C VAL A 208 23.45 -3.60 2.81
N HIS A 209 23.36 -2.32 2.46
CA HIS A 209 23.28 -1.22 3.41
C HIS A 209 21.89 -0.59 3.50
N PHE A 210 21.04 -0.83 2.51
CA PHE A 210 19.67 -0.33 2.50
C PHE A 210 18.70 -1.38 1.99
N LEU A 211 17.66 -1.66 2.78
CA LEU A 211 16.55 -2.54 2.43
C LEU A 211 15.30 -1.70 2.22
N ALA A 212 14.69 -1.75 1.03
CA ALA A 212 13.61 -0.88 0.61
C ALA A 212 12.40 -1.65 0.06
N THR A 213 11.31 -1.68 0.78
CA THR A 213 10.03 -2.23 0.31
C THR A 213 8.87 -1.46 0.91
N ALA A 214 7.72 -1.47 0.26
CA ALA A 214 6.56 -0.75 0.77
C ALA A 214 6.03 -1.37 2.07
N ASN A 215 5.78 -2.68 2.07
CA ASN A 215 5.13 -3.36 3.18
C ASN A 215 6.13 -4.12 4.07
N PRO A 216 6.15 -3.89 5.39
CA PRO A 216 7.05 -4.60 6.31
C PRO A 216 6.81 -6.11 6.33
N SER A 217 5.59 -6.60 6.08
CA SER A 217 5.32 -8.02 5.97
C SER A 217 6.10 -8.70 4.84
N SER A 218 6.38 -7.97 3.74
CA SER A 218 7.22 -8.49 2.65
C SER A 218 8.67 -8.71 3.09
N ILE A 219 9.19 -7.91 4.01
CA ILE A 219 10.51 -8.11 4.60
C ILE A 219 10.54 -9.40 5.41
N LEU A 220 9.54 -9.61 6.26
CA LEU A 220 9.43 -10.83 7.07
C LEU A 220 9.33 -12.07 6.18
N GLN A 221 8.52 -12.02 5.13
CA GLN A 221 8.43 -13.12 4.15
C GLN A 221 9.78 -13.42 3.47
N LEU A 222 10.56 -12.40 3.10
CA LEU A 222 11.92 -12.62 2.58
C LEU A 222 12.81 -13.35 3.59
N MET A 223 12.73 -12.98 4.87
CA MET A 223 13.54 -13.59 5.94
C MET A 223 13.09 -15.03 6.21
N ASP A 224 11.79 -15.27 6.29
CA ASP A 224 11.21 -16.59 6.46
C ASP A 224 11.63 -17.53 5.32
N LYS A 225 11.52 -17.06 4.06
CA LYS A 225 11.93 -17.85 2.89
C LYS A 225 13.46 -18.07 2.82
N ALA A 226 14.27 -17.11 3.25
CA ALA A 226 15.70 -17.31 3.36
C ALA A 226 16.05 -18.42 4.35
N ASN A 227 15.28 -18.58 5.43
CA ASN A 227 15.45 -19.67 6.37
C ASN A 227 14.95 -21.00 5.85
N GLU A 228 13.73 -21.03 5.30
CA GLU A 228 13.11 -22.22 4.72
C GLU A 228 14.02 -22.88 3.67
N TYR A 229 14.61 -22.07 2.79
CA TYR A 229 15.48 -22.55 1.71
C TYR A 229 16.98 -22.34 2.00
N SER A 230 17.40 -22.24 3.26
CA SER A 230 18.77 -21.85 3.61
C SER A 230 19.83 -22.79 3.05
N GLU A 231 19.60 -24.10 3.07
CA GLU A 231 20.53 -25.11 2.53
C GLU A 231 20.67 -25.00 1.01
N ASP A 232 19.54 -24.89 0.31
CA ASP A 232 19.50 -24.74 -1.15
C ASP A 232 20.17 -23.43 -1.58
N LEU A 233 19.88 -22.32 -0.89
CA LEU A 233 20.48 -21.01 -1.17
C LEU A 233 22.01 -21.06 -1.01
N ILE A 234 22.51 -21.68 0.06
CA ILE A 234 23.96 -21.86 0.30
C ILE A 234 24.57 -22.75 -0.78
N GLY A 235 23.90 -23.85 -1.15
CA GLY A 235 24.31 -24.75 -2.23
C GLY A 235 24.37 -24.04 -3.59
N ASP A 236 23.37 -23.25 -3.89
CA ASP A 236 23.27 -22.45 -5.11
C ASP A 236 24.34 -21.36 -5.17
N ILE A 237 24.63 -20.68 -4.06
CA ILE A 237 25.72 -19.70 -3.97
C ILE A 237 27.07 -20.39 -4.18
N ARG A 238 27.30 -21.56 -3.56
CA ARG A 238 28.53 -22.34 -3.73
C ARG A 238 28.79 -22.72 -5.17
N SER A 239 27.72 -23.14 -5.89
CA SER A 239 27.81 -23.64 -7.26
C SER A 239 27.62 -22.57 -8.34
N GLY A 240 27.19 -21.37 -7.98
CA GLY A 240 26.88 -20.29 -8.93
C GLY A 240 25.62 -20.53 -9.76
N LYS A 241 24.63 -21.24 -9.21
CA LYS A 241 23.41 -21.66 -9.91
C LYS A 241 22.16 -21.03 -9.30
N LEU A 242 21.03 -21.24 -9.97
CA LEU A 242 19.69 -21.00 -9.45
C LEU A 242 18.94 -22.33 -9.45
N SER A 243 18.42 -22.76 -8.30
CA SER A 243 17.74 -24.05 -8.15
C SER A 243 16.70 -24.29 -9.22
N ARG A 244 16.69 -25.49 -9.80
CA ARG A 244 15.70 -25.89 -10.81
C ARG A 244 14.34 -26.22 -10.22
N GLN A 245 14.25 -26.37 -8.91
CA GLN A 245 12.98 -26.59 -8.20
C GLN A 245 12.14 -25.32 -8.12
N GLN A 246 12.76 -24.15 -8.33
CA GLN A 246 12.05 -22.86 -8.34
C GLN A 246 11.39 -22.65 -9.72
N ASP A 247 10.11 -22.33 -9.72
CA ASP A 247 9.36 -22.04 -10.94
C ASP A 247 9.64 -20.61 -11.43
N VAL A 248 10.67 -20.48 -12.24
CA VAL A 248 11.13 -19.20 -12.82
C VAL A 248 11.04 -19.31 -14.33
N GLU A 249 10.42 -18.34 -14.95
CA GLU A 249 10.25 -18.26 -16.41
C GLU A 249 11.62 -18.38 -17.12
N PRO A 250 11.73 -19.16 -18.21
CA PRO A 250 13.00 -19.49 -18.86
C PRO A 250 13.86 -18.28 -19.23
N ALA A 251 13.22 -17.20 -19.70
CA ALA A 251 13.91 -15.97 -20.08
C ALA A 251 14.53 -15.26 -18.86
N ILE A 252 13.79 -15.17 -17.76
CA ILE A 252 14.25 -14.56 -16.51
C ILE A 252 15.35 -15.42 -15.90
N ARG A 253 15.18 -16.74 -15.84
CA ARG A 253 16.18 -17.69 -15.37
C ARG A 253 17.51 -17.51 -16.11
N GLN A 254 17.47 -17.49 -17.45
CA GLN A 254 18.66 -17.29 -18.26
C GLN A 254 19.37 -15.95 -17.95
N LEU A 255 18.60 -14.88 -17.76
CA LEU A 255 19.12 -13.56 -17.42
C LEU A 255 19.80 -13.57 -16.04
N VAL A 256 19.19 -14.21 -15.05
CA VAL A 256 19.73 -14.34 -13.69
C VAL A 256 20.99 -15.20 -13.70
N GLU A 257 20.94 -16.40 -14.28
CA GLU A 257 22.07 -17.35 -14.31
C GLU A 257 23.31 -16.79 -15.03
N LYS A 258 23.15 -15.96 -16.06
CA LYS A 258 24.27 -15.25 -16.70
C LYS A 258 25.06 -14.35 -15.73
N ARG A 259 24.45 -13.89 -14.66
CA ARG A 259 25.06 -13.01 -13.65
C ARG A 259 25.67 -13.78 -12.47
N LEU A 260 25.18 -14.99 -12.21
CA LEU A 260 25.65 -15.81 -11.10
C LEU A 260 27.05 -16.40 -11.39
N ARG A 261 27.84 -16.54 -10.35
CA ARG A 261 29.16 -17.18 -10.38
C ARG A 261 29.33 -18.03 -9.13
N PRO A 262 30.09 -19.13 -9.18
CA PRO A 262 30.43 -19.88 -7.99
C PRO A 262 31.10 -19.01 -6.93
N ASN A 263 30.56 -19.03 -5.70
CA ASN A 263 31.08 -18.26 -4.58
C ASN A 263 31.22 -19.15 -3.32
N PRO A 264 32.15 -20.13 -3.32
CA PRO A 264 32.29 -21.05 -2.21
C PRO A 264 32.73 -20.36 -0.90
N LYS A 265 33.43 -19.21 -1.00
CA LYS A 265 33.82 -18.43 0.18
C LYS A 265 32.59 -17.85 0.88
N ARG A 266 31.69 -17.24 0.14
CA ARG A 266 30.46 -16.69 0.71
C ARG A 266 29.53 -17.78 1.24
N ALA A 267 29.41 -18.88 0.52
CA ALA A 267 28.65 -20.04 0.97
C ALA A 267 29.17 -20.59 2.33
N ALA A 268 30.49 -20.72 2.50
CA ALA A 268 31.08 -21.14 3.76
C ALA A 268 30.82 -20.14 4.90
N GLN A 269 30.83 -18.82 4.61
CA GLN A 269 30.47 -17.80 5.60
C GLN A 269 29.02 -17.95 6.05
N LEU A 270 28.07 -18.09 5.11
CA LEU A 270 26.64 -18.25 5.41
C LEU A 270 26.39 -19.55 6.20
N GLU A 271 27.08 -20.64 5.87
CA GLU A 271 27.00 -21.89 6.59
C GLU A 271 27.48 -21.75 8.05
N ALA A 272 28.59 -21.04 8.27
CA ALA A 272 29.08 -20.72 9.61
C ALA A 272 28.12 -19.80 10.40
N MET A 273 27.48 -18.83 9.73
CA MET A 273 26.47 -17.97 10.36
C MET A 273 25.25 -18.80 10.76
N ARG A 274 24.74 -19.64 9.85
CA ARG A 274 23.62 -20.54 10.09
C ARG A 274 23.88 -21.49 11.27
N SER A 275 25.08 -22.08 11.33
CA SER A 275 25.47 -22.98 12.42
C SER A 275 25.51 -22.29 13.78
N ARG A 276 25.90 -21.01 13.83
CA ARG A 276 25.92 -20.23 15.08
C ARG A 276 24.53 -19.85 15.60
N ARG A 277 23.49 -19.93 14.76
CA ARG A 277 22.10 -19.55 15.05
C ARG A 277 21.15 -20.74 15.02
N ASP A 278 21.62 -21.93 15.39
CA ASP A 278 20.80 -23.14 15.46
C ASP A 278 20.05 -23.44 14.15
N GLY A 279 20.74 -23.29 13.03
CA GLY A 279 20.22 -23.55 11.70
C GLY A 279 19.50 -22.35 11.04
N ARG A 280 19.51 -21.17 11.64
CA ARG A 280 18.85 -19.97 11.10
C ARG A 280 19.84 -19.03 10.40
N LEU A 281 19.39 -18.42 9.30
CA LEU A 281 20.05 -17.27 8.67
C LEU A 281 19.32 -15.98 9.09
N VAL A 282 20.02 -15.04 9.69
CA VAL A 282 19.45 -13.76 10.13
C VAL A 282 20.18 -12.58 9.49
N PRO A 283 19.43 -11.53 9.04
CA PRO A 283 20.03 -10.35 8.40
C PRO A 283 21.09 -9.66 9.24
N GLY A 284 20.93 -9.63 10.56
CA GLY A 284 21.92 -9.08 11.47
C GLY A 284 23.32 -9.70 11.35
N ASP A 285 23.39 -10.97 10.91
CA ASP A 285 24.66 -11.66 10.65
C ASP A 285 25.14 -11.48 9.20
N TYR A 286 24.28 -11.68 8.20
CA TYR A 286 24.71 -11.67 6.80
C TYR A 286 24.73 -10.27 6.15
N TRP A 287 24.07 -9.28 6.74
CA TRP A 287 24.13 -7.84 6.38
C TRP A 287 24.51 -6.99 7.61
N PRO A 288 25.69 -7.17 8.19
CA PRO A 288 26.06 -6.52 9.45
C PRO A 288 26.12 -5.00 9.36
N ASP A 289 26.26 -4.46 8.16
CA ASP A 289 26.33 -3.02 7.90
C ASP A 289 25.02 -2.43 7.33
N LEU A 290 23.90 -3.18 7.45
CA LEU A 290 22.57 -2.65 7.10
C LEU A 290 22.29 -1.40 7.93
N GLY A 291 22.23 -0.26 7.26
CA GLY A 291 22.13 1.07 7.89
C GLY A 291 20.72 1.63 7.93
N LEU A 292 19.80 1.14 7.08
CA LEU A 292 18.42 1.64 7.01
C LEU A 292 17.48 0.60 6.41
N ILE A 293 16.27 0.51 6.97
CA ILE A 293 15.12 -0.14 6.37
C ILE A 293 14.10 0.93 6.01
N GLY A 294 13.67 0.97 4.73
CA GLY A 294 12.57 1.81 4.26
C GLY A 294 11.31 0.95 4.08
N CYS A 295 10.29 1.18 4.91
CA CYS A 295 8.97 0.55 4.76
C CYS A 295 7.90 1.38 5.46
N TRP A 296 6.63 1.10 5.18
CA TRP A 296 5.53 1.72 5.94
C TRP A 296 5.57 1.32 7.41
N LYS A 297 5.37 2.29 8.29
CA LYS A 297 5.33 2.13 9.76
C LYS A 297 3.95 2.41 10.33
N GLY A 298 3.14 3.19 9.62
CA GLY A 298 1.84 3.67 10.08
C GLY A 298 0.68 2.77 9.67
N GLY A 299 -0.50 3.10 10.20
CA GLY A 299 -1.74 2.39 9.91
C GLY A 299 -1.74 0.95 10.40
N THR A 300 -2.32 0.06 9.60
CA THR A 300 -2.50 -1.37 9.95
C THR A 300 -1.24 -2.20 9.87
N VAL A 301 -0.15 -1.69 9.27
CA VAL A 301 1.07 -2.50 9.05
C VAL A 301 2.13 -2.30 10.13
N GLY A 302 1.95 -1.34 11.04
CA GLY A 302 2.93 -1.01 12.07
C GLY A 302 3.28 -2.17 13.02
N HIS A 303 2.33 -3.06 13.30
CA HIS A 303 2.54 -4.22 14.19
C HIS A 303 3.59 -5.23 13.66
N TYR A 304 3.89 -5.22 12.36
CA TYR A 304 4.95 -6.08 11.81
C TYR A 304 6.34 -5.65 12.25
N LEU A 305 6.53 -4.38 12.62
CA LEU A 305 7.83 -3.86 13.03
C LEU A 305 8.31 -4.47 14.34
N GLU A 306 7.41 -4.84 15.25
CA GLU A 306 7.73 -5.52 16.51
C GLU A 306 8.40 -6.88 16.27
N LYS A 307 8.19 -7.47 15.07
CA LYS A 307 8.79 -8.74 14.65
C LYS A 307 10.17 -8.59 14.02
N PHE A 308 10.69 -7.36 13.86
CA PHE A 308 11.98 -7.13 13.19
C PHE A 308 13.19 -7.43 14.07
N ASP A 309 13.12 -7.17 15.38
CA ASP A 309 14.25 -7.33 16.28
C ASP A 309 14.89 -8.72 16.23
N PRO A 310 14.16 -9.84 16.27
CA PRO A 310 14.76 -11.17 16.18
C PRO A 310 15.55 -11.44 14.88
N TRP A 311 15.30 -10.64 13.84
CA TRP A 311 15.96 -10.75 12.55
C TRP A 311 17.13 -9.79 12.41
N PHE A 312 16.89 -8.51 12.69
CA PHE A 312 17.84 -7.44 12.38
C PHE A 312 18.71 -7.02 13.56
N ASN A 313 18.32 -7.40 14.78
CA ASN A 313 19.04 -7.10 16.02
C ASN A 313 19.06 -8.35 16.94
N PRO A 314 19.49 -9.52 16.45
CA PRO A 314 19.35 -10.80 17.17
C PRO A 314 20.11 -10.85 18.50
N ASP A 315 21.12 -9.99 18.69
CA ASP A 315 21.92 -9.90 19.90
C ASP A 315 21.54 -8.71 20.80
N GLY A 316 20.54 -7.94 20.41
CA GLY A 316 20.07 -6.76 21.15
C GLY A 316 21.06 -5.58 21.18
N THR A 317 22.12 -5.60 20.34
CA THR A 317 23.24 -4.65 20.42
C THR A 317 23.14 -3.50 19.41
N ARG A 318 22.46 -3.72 18.27
CA ARG A 318 22.43 -2.76 17.17
C ARG A 318 21.08 -2.78 16.44
N PRO A 319 20.09 -2.04 16.90
CA PRO A 319 18.83 -1.91 16.17
C PRO A 319 19.06 -1.22 14.82
N VAL A 320 18.42 -1.73 13.76
CA VAL A 320 18.46 -1.11 12.44
C VAL A 320 17.37 -0.03 12.36
N PRO A 321 17.72 1.22 12.02
CA PRO A 321 16.72 2.28 11.85
C PRO A 321 15.68 1.93 10.79
N VAL A 322 14.42 2.28 11.04
CA VAL A 322 13.33 2.10 10.09
C VAL A 322 12.71 3.47 9.79
N ARG A 323 12.68 3.85 8.50
CA ARG A 323 12.06 5.09 8.03
C ARG A 323 10.81 4.81 7.21
N ASP A 324 9.73 5.50 7.54
CA ASP A 324 8.48 5.43 6.81
C ASP A 324 8.60 6.04 5.40
N TRP A 325 7.81 5.53 4.45
CA TRP A 325 7.72 6.11 3.10
C TRP A 325 6.79 7.31 3.01
N GLY A 326 6.01 7.56 4.07
CA GLY A 326 4.94 8.55 4.10
C GLY A 326 3.61 8.04 3.56
N TYR A 327 2.65 8.93 3.53
CA TYR A 327 1.32 8.67 2.99
C TYR A 327 1.40 8.57 1.47
N LEU A 328 1.20 7.36 0.97
CA LEU A 328 1.25 7.01 -0.44
C LEU A 328 0.01 6.23 -0.85
N SER A 329 -0.61 6.64 -1.93
CA SER A 329 -1.63 5.88 -2.65
C SER A 329 -1.30 5.86 -4.15
N SER A 330 -2.08 5.14 -4.93
CA SER A 330 -1.96 5.17 -6.40
C SER A 330 -2.38 6.51 -6.98
N GLU A 331 -3.29 7.20 -6.31
CA GLU A 331 -3.84 8.49 -6.68
C GLU A 331 -2.90 9.66 -6.36
N ALA A 332 -2.20 9.56 -5.22
CA ALA A 332 -1.35 10.65 -4.76
C ALA A 332 -0.23 10.18 -3.84
N ARG A 333 0.85 10.91 -3.84
CA ARG A 333 1.89 10.85 -2.83
C ARG A 333 1.71 12.05 -1.89
N GLY A 334 1.13 11.82 -0.70
CA GLY A 334 0.61 12.89 0.15
C GLY A 334 1.60 13.41 1.19
N SER A 335 2.61 12.62 1.62
CA SER A 335 3.58 13.13 2.60
C SER A 335 4.99 12.56 2.43
N ILE A 336 5.96 13.26 3.02
CA ILE A 336 7.38 12.85 3.06
C ILE A 336 7.86 12.86 4.51
N PRO A 337 8.21 11.72 5.12
CA PRO A 337 8.92 11.66 6.40
C PRO A 337 10.34 12.21 6.29
N LEU A 338 10.70 13.13 7.16
CA LEU A 338 12.03 13.74 7.21
C LEU A 338 12.94 13.10 8.28
N SER A 339 12.38 12.27 9.15
CA SER A 339 13.08 11.56 10.23
C SER A 339 12.65 10.09 10.30
N ASP A 340 13.29 9.31 11.18
CA ASP A 340 12.93 7.91 11.45
C ASP A 340 11.86 7.78 12.54
N GLU A 341 11.47 8.88 13.15
CA GLU A 341 10.52 8.89 14.24
C GLU A 341 9.08 8.68 13.77
N GLY A 342 8.45 7.63 14.26
CA GLY A 342 7.05 7.32 13.94
C GLY A 342 6.80 7.11 12.45
N SER A 343 5.57 7.45 12.03
CA SER A 343 5.10 7.37 10.63
C SER A 343 4.63 8.71 10.08
N LYS A 344 4.90 9.82 10.80
CA LYS A 344 4.51 11.15 10.36
C LYS A 344 5.35 11.62 9.17
N GLY A 345 4.73 12.32 8.26
CA GLY A 345 5.40 12.94 7.13
C GLY A 345 4.82 14.31 6.81
N VAL A 346 5.68 15.20 6.34
CA VAL A 346 5.29 16.55 5.92
C VAL A 346 4.42 16.49 4.66
N LEU A 347 3.27 17.14 4.68
CA LEU A 347 2.33 17.17 3.55
C LEU A 347 3.01 17.76 2.30
N THR A 348 2.79 17.14 1.15
CA THR A 348 3.47 17.49 -0.12
C THR A 348 2.77 18.62 -0.86
N VAL A 349 2.69 19.78 -0.22
CA VAL A 349 1.92 20.95 -0.66
C VAL A 349 2.32 21.52 -2.03
N ALA A 350 3.49 21.13 -2.58
CA ALA A 350 3.95 21.61 -3.88
C ALA A 350 3.60 20.69 -5.07
N THR A 351 3.00 19.52 -4.82
CA THR A 351 2.78 18.50 -5.88
C THR A 351 1.32 18.16 -6.11
N ASN A 352 0.51 18.14 -5.07
CA ASN A 352 -0.93 17.96 -5.13
C ASN A 352 -1.63 19.06 -4.31
N PHE A 353 -2.81 19.45 -4.73
CA PHE A 353 -3.67 20.29 -3.91
C PHE A 353 -4.55 19.40 -3.03
N PHE A 354 -4.64 19.76 -1.75
CA PHE A 354 -5.35 18.97 -0.75
C PHE A 354 -6.47 19.77 -0.10
N GLU A 355 -7.62 19.11 0.07
CA GLU A 355 -8.71 19.58 0.89
C GLU A 355 -8.99 18.58 2.00
N PHE A 356 -9.58 19.03 3.09
CA PHE A 356 -9.81 18.23 4.27
C PHE A 356 -11.18 18.51 4.85
N VAL A 357 -11.80 17.47 5.44
CA VAL A 357 -13.04 17.61 6.22
C VAL A 357 -12.85 16.84 7.53
N ALA A 358 -13.19 17.46 8.66
CA ALA A 358 -13.10 16.79 9.95
C ALA A 358 -13.96 15.52 9.97
N VAL A 359 -13.47 14.48 10.64
CA VAL A 359 -14.15 13.16 10.69
C VAL A 359 -15.55 13.30 11.21
N ASP A 360 -15.76 14.07 12.31
CA ASP A 360 -17.06 14.27 12.93
C ASP A 360 -18.08 14.93 11.97
N GLU A 361 -17.63 15.85 11.11
CA GLU A 361 -18.49 16.52 10.12
C GLU A 361 -18.95 15.54 9.01
N VAL A 362 -18.06 14.64 8.58
CA VAL A 362 -18.40 13.60 7.61
C VAL A 362 -19.34 12.56 8.24
N GLU A 363 -19.06 12.15 9.48
CA GLU A 363 -19.89 11.17 10.19
C GLU A 363 -21.27 11.71 10.57
N ALA A 364 -21.37 13.02 10.84
CA ALA A 364 -22.66 13.69 11.09
C ALA A 364 -23.55 13.78 9.84
N LYS A 365 -22.94 13.87 8.64
CA LYS A 365 -23.65 14.06 7.37
C LYS A 365 -23.05 13.18 6.26
N PRO A 366 -23.05 11.84 6.42
CA PRO A 366 -22.31 10.94 5.54
C PRO A 366 -22.82 10.92 4.09
N ASP A 367 -24.09 11.20 3.90
CA ASP A 367 -24.77 11.17 2.60
C ASP A 367 -24.99 12.58 1.99
N ASN A 368 -24.43 13.63 2.62
CA ASN A 368 -24.58 15.02 2.15
C ASN A 368 -23.21 15.75 2.07
N PRO A 369 -22.35 15.38 1.11
CA PRO A 369 -21.02 15.98 0.97
C PRO A 369 -21.04 17.47 0.62
N GLU A 370 -22.13 18.00 0.08
CA GLU A 370 -22.28 19.44 -0.23
C GLU A 370 -22.32 20.30 1.05
N ALA A 371 -22.71 19.70 2.18
CA ALA A 371 -22.77 20.38 3.47
C ALA A 371 -21.48 20.24 4.30
N TRP A 372 -20.41 19.64 3.75
CA TRP A 372 -19.15 19.49 4.45
C TRP A 372 -18.31 20.77 4.40
N PRO A 373 -17.75 21.20 5.55
CA PRO A 373 -16.86 22.36 5.59
C PRO A 373 -15.46 21.95 5.14
N PHE A 374 -15.12 22.22 3.88
CA PHE A 374 -13.81 21.93 3.33
C PHE A 374 -12.75 22.92 3.84
N LEU A 375 -11.70 22.37 4.44
CA LEU A 375 -10.51 23.07 4.96
C LEU A 375 -9.34 22.92 4.00
N THR A 376 -8.36 23.83 4.12
CA THR A 376 -7.06 23.73 3.43
C THR A 376 -5.97 23.25 4.41
N ALA A 377 -4.78 22.93 3.90
CA ALA A 377 -3.65 22.50 4.72
C ALA A 377 -3.26 23.51 5.83
N ALA A 378 -3.52 24.81 5.60
CA ALA A 378 -3.21 25.87 6.56
C ALA A 378 -4.19 25.93 7.74
N ASP A 379 -5.39 25.38 7.58
CA ASP A 379 -6.51 25.47 8.53
C ASP A 379 -6.56 24.25 9.50
N LEU A 380 -5.72 23.25 9.30
CA LEU A 380 -5.73 22.03 10.09
C LEU A 380 -5.19 22.26 11.50
N GLU A 381 -5.82 21.63 12.48
CA GLU A 381 -5.44 21.70 13.89
C GLU A 381 -4.59 20.48 14.31
N MET A 382 -3.77 20.67 15.34
CA MET A 382 -2.99 19.58 15.94
C MET A 382 -3.91 18.51 16.51
N ASP A 383 -3.52 17.25 16.31
CA ASP A 383 -4.23 16.04 16.71
C ASP A 383 -5.61 15.87 16.08
N GLY A 384 -6.04 16.80 15.20
CA GLY A 384 -7.28 16.70 14.44
C GLY A 384 -7.25 15.54 13.44
N GLU A 385 -8.38 14.84 13.31
CA GLU A 385 -8.58 13.75 12.35
C GLU A 385 -9.45 14.24 11.18
N TYR A 386 -8.98 13.98 9.96
CA TYR A 386 -9.61 14.51 8.76
C TYR A 386 -9.69 13.46 7.65
N TYR A 387 -10.78 13.47 6.90
CA TYR A 387 -10.81 12.91 5.56
C TYR A 387 -9.98 13.80 4.62
N ILE A 388 -9.20 13.17 3.75
CA ILE A 388 -8.33 13.86 2.78
C ILE A 388 -8.88 13.69 1.37
N PHE A 389 -8.94 14.80 0.63
CA PHE A 389 -9.38 14.90 -0.77
C PHE A 389 -8.24 15.48 -1.59
N VAL A 390 -8.09 15.00 -2.84
CA VAL A 390 -6.94 15.40 -3.64
C VAL A 390 -7.33 15.95 -5.00
N THR A 391 -6.55 16.97 -5.42
CA THR A 391 -6.52 17.42 -6.80
C THR A 391 -5.09 17.25 -7.31
N THR A 392 -4.93 16.47 -8.39
CA THR A 392 -3.63 16.05 -8.89
C THR A 392 -3.30 16.68 -10.25
N THR A 393 -2.03 16.71 -10.59
CA THR A 393 -1.56 17.11 -11.93
C THR A 393 -1.91 16.09 -13.01
N SER A 394 -2.37 14.90 -12.63
CA SER A 394 -2.75 13.81 -13.52
C SER A 394 -4.27 13.72 -13.79
N GLY A 395 -5.06 14.69 -13.32
CA GLY A 395 -6.46 14.84 -13.73
C GLY A 395 -7.51 14.35 -12.75
N LEU A 396 -7.16 14.11 -11.49
CA LEU A 396 -8.14 13.96 -10.42
C LEU A 396 -8.43 15.34 -9.81
N TYR A 397 -9.71 15.72 -9.72
CA TYR A 397 -10.16 17.01 -9.19
C TYR A 397 -11.12 16.77 -8.05
N ARG A 398 -10.85 17.32 -6.85
CA ARG A 398 -11.62 17.12 -5.62
C ARG A 398 -12.00 15.65 -5.39
N TYR A 399 -11.01 14.76 -5.62
CA TYR A 399 -11.22 13.32 -5.59
C TYR A 399 -11.26 12.81 -4.16
N ASP A 400 -12.35 12.14 -3.80
CA ASP A 400 -12.50 11.42 -2.53
C ASP A 400 -11.70 10.12 -2.55
N ILE A 401 -10.54 10.15 -1.92
CA ILE A 401 -9.67 8.98 -1.79
C ILE A 401 -10.13 8.04 -0.67
N ASN A 402 -11.07 8.52 0.15
CA ASN A 402 -11.66 7.83 1.29
C ASN A 402 -10.60 7.36 2.32
N ASP A 403 -9.66 8.23 2.63
CA ASP A 403 -8.63 8.02 3.64
C ASP A 403 -8.80 8.99 4.80
N VAL A 404 -8.50 8.53 6.01
CA VAL A 404 -8.47 9.34 7.22
C VAL A 404 -7.03 9.50 7.68
N ILE A 405 -6.65 10.77 7.89
CA ILE A 405 -5.34 11.16 8.40
C ILE A 405 -5.50 11.90 9.73
N ARG A 406 -4.42 11.96 10.51
CA ARG A 406 -4.30 12.82 11.69
C ARG A 406 -3.12 13.76 11.53
N VAL A 407 -3.27 14.99 12.01
CA VAL A 407 -2.17 15.94 12.12
C VAL A 407 -1.34 15.61 13.36
N ALA A 408 -0.07 15.26 13.14
CA ALA A 408 0.83 14.78 14.21
C ALA A 408 2.00 15.74 14.48
N GLY A 409 2.04 16.89 13.78
CA GLY A 409 3.10 17.88 13.92
C GLY A 409 2.99 18.97 12.87
N ARG A 410 4.00 19.84 12.89
CA ARG A 410 4.22 20.85 11.85
C ARG A 410 5.70 20.93 11.50
N TYR A 411 5.95 20.99 10.21
CA TYR A 411 7.26 21.36 9.67
C TYR A 411 7.15 22.73 9.03
N GLN A 412 7.84 23.71 9.60
CA GLN A 412 7.62 25.13 9.30
C GLN A 412 6.13 25.49 9.48
N GLN A 413 5.41 25.88 8.42
CA GLN A 413 3.96 26.18 8.45
C GLN A 413 3.09 25.02 7.95
N THR A 414 3.71 23.94 7.44
CA THR A 414 3.02 22.82 6.81
C THR A 414 2.75 21.69 7.80
N PRO A 415 1.55 21.09 7.83
CA PRO A 415 1.25 19.99 8.74
C PRO A 415 2.07 18.74 8.39
N GLU A 416 2.50 18.03 9.44
CA GLU A 416 2.94 16.64 9.38
C GLU A 416 1.72 15.75 9.63
N ILE A 417 1.48 14.81 8.73
CA ILE A 417 0.30 13.94 8.78
C ILE A 417 0.69 12.47 8.97
N VAL A 418 -0.20 11.73 9.61
CA VAL A 418 -0.14 10.27 9.76
C VAL A 418 -1.39 9.67 9.12
N PHE A 419 -1.24 8.66 8.29
CA PHE A 419 -2.36 7.85 7.83
C PHE A 419 -2.89 6.99 8.97
N LEU A 420 -4.18 7.07 9.27
CA LEU A 420 -4.81 6.28 10.31
C LEU A 420 -5.49 5.02 9.77
N ARG A 421 -6.41 5.21 8.82
CA ARG A 421 -7.28 4.14 8.33
C ARG A 421 -7.95 4.53 7.00
N LYS A 422 -8.49 3.53 6.34
CA LYS A 422 -9.51 3.77 5.31
C LYS A 422 -10.77 4.33 5.97
N GLY A 423 -11.47 5.15 5.23
CA GLY A 423 -12.70 5.78 5.70
C GLY A 423 -13.92 4.85 5.58
N ARG A 424 -15.00 5.37 5.03
CA ARG A 424 -16.31 4.73 5.00
C ARG A 424 -16.32 3.42 4.24
N GLY A 425 -16.89 2.37 4.86
CA GLY A 425 -17.21 1.09 4.22
C GLY A 425 -16.01 0.30 3.70
N MET A 426 -14.81 0.51 4.25
CA MET A 426 -13.60 -0.21 3.83
C MET A 426 -12.73 -0.64 5.00
N THR A 427 -12.05 -1.78 4.84
CA THR A 427 -10.96 -2.22 5.71
C THR A 427 -9.69 -2.48 4.91
N ASN A 428 -8.57 -2.56 5.62
CA ASN A 428 -7.27 -2.82 5.05
C ASN A 428 -6.38 -3.43 6.14
N ILE A 429 -5.74 -4.56 5.88
CA ILE A 429 -4.77 -5.22 6.78
C ILE A 429 -3.37 -5.04 6.20
N THR A 430 -3.14 -5.49 4.97
CA THR A 430 -1.83 -5.52 4.31
C THR A 430 -1.77 -4.74 3.00
N GLY A 431 -2.80 -3.94 2.69
CA GLY A 431 -2.95 -3.13 1.47
C GLY A 431 -4.06 -3.57 0.53
N GLU A 432 -4.88 -4.57 0.90
CA GLU A 432 -5.90 -5.17 0.02
C GLU A 432 -7.15 -4.35 -0.18
N LYS A 433 -7.45 -3.38 0.67
CA LYS A 433 -8.59 -2.44 0.55
C LYS A 433 -9.93 -3.16 0.32
N LEU A 434 -10.32 -4.04 1.25
CA LEU A 434 -11.57 -4.77 1.16
C LEU A 434 -12.77 -3.85 1.45
N SER A 435 -13.79 -3.89 0.59
CA SER A 435 -15.02 -3.10 0.75
C SER A 435 -16.19 -3.93 1.30
N VAL A 436 -17.15 -3.24 1.89
CA VAL A 436 -18.43 -3.85 2.35
C VAL A 436 -19.12 -4.60 1.21
N ASN A 437 -19.19 -4.00 0.01
CA ASN A 437 -19.85 -4.63 -1.13
C ASN A 437 -19.16 -5.94 -1.54
N GLN A 438 -17.82 -5.97 -1.58
CA GLN A 438 -17.08 -7.20 -1.90
C GLN A 438 -17.34 -8.32 -0.87
N VAL A 439 -17.48 -7.97 0.41
CA VAL A 439 -17.86 -8.94 1.44
C VAL A 439 -19.29 -9.46 1.23
N ILE A 440 -20.23 -8.56 0.97
CA ILE A 440 -21.64 -8.96 0.71
C ILE A 440 -21.71 -9.87 -0.51
N ASP A 441 -21.08 -9.49 -1.61
CA ASP A 441 -21.11 -10.26 -2.86
C ASP A 441 -20.43 -11.64 -2.70
N SER A 442 -19.33 -11.72 -1.92
CA SER A 442 -18.65 -12.99 -1.66
C SER A 442 -19.52 -13.95 -0.83
N VAL A 443 -20.20 -13.44 0.20
CA VAL A 443 -21.13 -14.23 1.01
C VAL A 443 -22.32 -14.70 0.17
N GLN A 444 -22.85 -13.84 -0.70
CA GLN A 444 -23.95 -14.22 -1.59
C GLN A 444 -23.51 -15.24 -2.65
N SER A 445 -22.29 -15.15 -3.17
CA SER A 445 -21.73 -16.15 -4.09
C SER A 445 -21.61 -17.50 -3.39
N ALA A 446 -21.04 -17.50 -2.17
CA ALA A 446 -20.90 -18.72 -1.38
C ALA A 446 -22.25 -19.34 -1.00
N ALA A 447 -23.24 -18.52 -0.65
CA ALA A 447 -24.60 -18.97 -0.38
C ALA A 447 -25.20 -19.72 -1.56
N ARG A 448 -25.07 -19.16 -2.76
CA ARG A 448 -25.56 -19.80 -4.01
C ARG A 448 -24.81 -21.08 -4.37
N ALA A 449 -23.49 -21.10 -4.17
CA ALA A 449 -22.65 -22.26 -4.53
C ALA A 449 -22.83 -23.45 -3.58
N THR A 450 -23.18 -23.20 -2.32
CA THR A 450 -23.29 -24.25 -1.28
C THR A 450 -24.72 -24.56 -0.84
N ASP A 451 -25.69 -23.83 -1.39
CA ASP A 451 -27.12 -23.89 -0.97
C ASP A 451 -27.33 -23.63 0.54
N LEU A 452 -26.41 -22.87 1.15
CA LEU A 452 -26.51 -22.42 2.54
C LEU A 452 -27.14 -21.02 2.59
N ILE A 453 -27.95 -20.78 3.62
CA ILE A 453 -28.63 -19.49 3.81
C ILE A 453 -28.00 -18.78 5.01
N PRO A 454 -27.09 -17.77 4.81
CA PRO A 454 -26.63 -16.94 5.90
C PRO A 454 -27.77 -16.01 6.35
N ALA A 455 -28.27 -16.20 7.58
CA ALA A 455 -29.26 -15.32 8.18
C ALA A 455 -28.65 -13.95 8.54
N HIS A 456 -27.45 -13.98 9.13
CA HIS A 456 -26.67 -12.79 9.47
C HIS A 456 -25.19 -13.07 9.29
N PHE A 457 -24.45 -12.05 8.89
CA PHE A 457 -22.99 -12.14 8.78
C PHE A 457 -22.29 -10.82 9.04
N LYS A 458 -21.01 -10.91 9.39
CA LYS A 458 -20.10 -9.80 9.59
C LYS A 458 -18.68 -10.26 9.31
N ALA A 459 -17.89 -9.43 8.61
CA ALA A 459 -16.46 -9.64 8.45
C ALA A 459 -15.67 -8.68 9.33
N GLU A 460 -14.62 -9.18 9.96
CA GLU A 460 -13.75 -8.38 10.83
C GLU A 460 -12.29 -8.55 10.39
N ALA A 461 -11.59 -7.43 10.19
CA ALA A 461 -10.18 -7.42 9.89
C ALA A 461 -9.38 -7.63 11.19
N ASP A 462 -8.74 -8.79 11.33
CA ASP A 462 -7.81 -9.10 12.42
C ASP A 462 -6.38 -8.79 12.00
N THR A 463 -5.92 -7.61 12.38
CA THR A 463 -4.56 -7.15 12.05
C THR A 463 -3.47 -7.94 12.78
N ALA A 464 -3.74 -8.45 13.99
CA ALA A 464 -2.79 -9.24 14.76
C ALA A 464 -2.51 -10.61 14.12
N ARG A 465 -3.54 -11.25 13.56
CA ARG A 465 -3.46 -12.52 12.83
C ARG A 465 -3.24 -12.34 11.33
N SER A 466 -3.30 -11.09 10.84
CA SER A 466 -3.22 -10.76 9.41
C SER A 466 -4.23 -11.53 8.54
N CYS A 467 -5.46 -11.69 9.02
CA CYS A 467 -6.53 -12.38 8.31
C CYS A 467 -7.90 -11.73 8.55
N TYR A 468 -8.88 -12.12 7.75
CA TYR A 468 -10.28 -11.73 7.98
C TYR A 468 -11.01 -12.83 8.75
N ILE A 469 -11.79 -12.43 9.76
CA ILE A 469 -12.69 -13.31 10.48
C ILE A 469 -14.11 -13.07 9.96
N LEU A 470 -14.72 -14.06 9.34
CA LEU A 470 -16.10 -14.03 8.88
C LEU A 470 -16.99 -14.68 9.93
N ARG A 471 -17.87 -13.92 10.57
CA ARG A 471 -18.88 -14.44 11.51
C ARG A 471 -20.16 -14.64 10.74
N VAL A 472 -20.71 -15.87 10.78
CA VAL A 472 -21.92 -16.22 10.03
C VAL A 472 -22.89 -16.97 10.96
N GLU A 473 -24.10 -16.48 11.03
CA GLU A 473 -25.25 -17.20 11.57
C GLU A 473 -26.03 -17.79 10.40
N PHE A 474 -26.12 -19.10 10.28
CA PHE A 474 -26.89 -19.76 9.22
C PHE A 474 -28.33 -20.00 9.64
N ALA A 475 -29.24 -19.95 8.66
CA ALA A 475 -30.63 -20.34 8.85
C ALA A 475 -30.74 -21.89 8.78
N GLY A 476 -30.68 -22.54 9.94
CA GLY A 476 -30.76 -24.00 10.06
C GLY A 476 -29.39 -24.66 10.28
N HIS A 477 -29.46 -26.00 10.45
CA HIS A 477 -28.25 -26.79 10.74
C HIS A 477 -27.38 -26.97 9.49
N THR A 478 -26.06 -26.82 9.65
CA THR A 478 -25.09 -26.94 8.57
C THR A 478 -23.98 -27.93 8.94
N GLY A 479 -23.58 -28.78 7.97
CA GLY A 479 -22.46 -29.71 8.16
C GLY A 479 -21.09 -29.06 7.99
N GLU A 480 -20.07 -29.64 8.61
CA GLU A 480 -18.68 -29.09 8.55
C GLU A 480 -18.15 -28.99 7.11
N GLU A 481 -18.44 -29.98 6.25
CA GLU A 481 -18.05 -29.96 4.84
C GLU A 481 -18.72 -28.81 4.07
N GLN A 482 -19.98 -28.53 4.34
CA GLN A 482 -20.70 -27.41 3.73
C GLN A 482 -20.16 -26.08 4.22
N GLN A 483 -19.86 -25.96 5.52
CA GLN A 483 -19.23 -24.76 6.09
C GLN A 483 -17.85 -24.49 5.49
N LEU A 484 -17.03 -25.55 5.30
CA LEU A 484 -15.71 -25.43 4.66
C LEU A 484 -15.85 -25.00 3.21
N ALA A 485 -16.75 -25.61 2.43
CA ALA A 485 -17.03 -25.24 1.04
C ALA A 485 -17.50 -23.78 0.93
N PHE A 486 -18.32 -23.32 1.87
CA PHE A 486 -18.76 -21.92 1.94
C PHE A 486 -17.58 -20.96 2.12
N LEU A 487 -16.68 -21.25 3.07
CA LEU A 487 -15.50 -20.40 3.30
C LEU A 487 -14.53 -20.41 2.12
N GLN A 488 -14.34 -21.57 1.47
CA GLN A 488 -13.53 -21.69 0.26
C GLN A 488 -14.08 -20.81 -0.87
N GLU A 489 -15.38 -20.80 -1.06
CA GLU A 489 -16.03 -19.99 -2.09
C GLU A 489 -15.93 -18.49 -1.78
N VAL A 490 -16.05 -18.09 -0.49
CA VAL A 490 -15.81 -16.69 -0.08
C VAL A 490 -14.39 -16.27 -0.44
N ASP A 491 -13.36 -17.03 -0.09
CA ASP A 491 -11.96 -16.71 -0.40
C ASP A 491 -11.72 -16.67 -1.92
N ARG A 492 -12.28 -17.65 -2.66
CA ARG A 492 -12.20 -17.70 -4.12
C ARG A 492 -12.80 -16.44 -4.76
N TYR A 493 -14.01 -16.07 -4.37
CA TYR A 493 -14.71 -14.90 -4.91
C TYR A 493 -13.98 -13.59 -4.57
N LEU A 494 -13.51 -13.45 -3.33
CA LEU A 494 -12.73 -12.27 -2.94
C LEU A 494 -11.44 -12.14 -3.75
N LYS A 495 -10.76 -13.24 -4.08
CA LYS A 495 -9.59 -13.25 -4.98
C LYS A 495 -9.95 -12.84 -6.42
N GLU A 496 -11.15 -13.19 -6.87
CA GLU A 496 -11.62 -12.84 -8.21
C GLU A 496 -11.95 -11.34 -8.34
N VAL A 497 -12.62 -10.76 -7.34
CA VAL A 497 -13.13 -9.39 -7.41
C VAL A 497 -12.17 -8.34 -6.82
N ASN A 498 -11.11 -8.77 -6.12
CA ASN A 498 -10.15 -7.87 -5.51
C ASN A 498 -8.71 -8.34 -5.78
N ILE A 499 -8.09 -7.73 -6.79
CA ILE A 499 -6.74 -8.07 -7.24
C ILE A 499 -5.69 -7.87 -6.12
N GLU A 500 -5.87 -6.88 -5.25
CA GLU A 500 -4.99 -6.65 -4.11
C GLU A 500 -5.15 -7.76 -3.06
N TYR A 501 -6.39 -8.15 -2.75
CA TYR A 501 -6.67 -9.29 -1.88
C TYR A 501 -6.01 -10.55 -2.43
N LYS A 502 -6.21 -10.85 -3.73
CA LYS A 502 -5.57 -11.98 -4.40
C LYS A 502 -4.05 -11.94 -4.25
N ALA A 503 -3.43 -10.82 -4.61
CA ALA A 503 -1.98 -10.66 -4.55
C ALA A 503 -1.41 -10.82 -3.12
N LYS A 504 -2.16 -10.38 -2.08
CA LYS A 504 -1.75 -10.55 -0.68
C LYS A 504 -1.92 -11.99 -0.19
N ARG A 505 -3.01 -12.67 -0.63
CA ARG A 505 -3.24 -14.10 -0.36
C ARG A 505 -2.17 -14.97 -1.02
N ASP A 506 -1.94 -14.79 -2.32
CA ASP A 506 -0.98 -15.57 -3.10
C ASP A 506 0.47 -15.40 -2.62
N SER A 507 0.80 -14.24 -2.08
CA SER A 507 2.12 -13.96 -1.49
C SER A 507 2.22 -14.24 0.02
N SER A 508 1.23 -14.90 0.63
CA SER A 508 1.15 -15.22 2.06
C SER A 508 1.32 -14.02 3.00
N ARG A 509 1.13 -12.80 2.51
CA ARG A 509 1.11 -11.58 3.35
C ARG A 509 -0.21 -11.41 4.09
N LEU A 510 -1.28 -11.93 3.52
CA LEU A 510 -2.60 -12.02 4.13
C LEU A 510 -2.92 -13.50 4.32
N GLY A 511 -3.20 -13.91 5.55
CA GLY A 511 -3.58 -15.27 5.88
C GLY A 511 -4.97 -15.63 5.33
N ALA A 512 -5.27 -16.92 5.27
CA ALA A 512 -6.58 -17.40 4.88
C ALA A 512 -7.69 -16.82 5.78
N PRO A 513 -8.88 -16.53 5.25
CA PRO A 513 -9.98 -16.12 6.08
C PRO A 513 -10.37 -17.26 7.02
N VAL A 514 -10.83 -16.89 8.21
CA VAL A 514 -11.35 -17.79 9.23
C VAL A 514 -12.84 -17.54 9.36
N MET A 515 -13.66 -18.59 9.41
CA MET A 515 -15.08 -18.43 9.65
C MET A 515 -15.46 -18.91 11.05
N HIS A 516 -16.12 -18.04 11.79
CA HIS A 516 -16.81 -18.39 13.03
C HIS A 516 -18.29 -18.62 12.71
N VAL A 517 -18.74 -19.86 12.81
CA VAL A 517 -20.16 -20.21 12.75
C VAL A 517 -20.77 -19.80 14.07
N MET A 518 -21.74 -18.90 14.00
CA MET A 518 -22.37 -18.31 15.18
C MET A 518 -23.64 -19.07 15.55
N ARG A 519 -23.91 -19.20 16.86
CA ARG A 519 -25.12 -19.83 17.37
C ARG A 519 -26.37 -19.07 16.96
N GLU A 520 -27.44 -19.78 16.69
CA GLU A 520 -28.75 -19.21 16.36
C GLU A 520 -29.15 -18.09 17.34
N GLY A 521 -29.63 -16.97 16.80
CA GLY A 521 -30.05 -15.80 17.56
C GLY A 521 -28.89 -14.92 18.05
N TRP A 522 -27.61 -15.19 17.68
CA TRP A 522 -26.45 -14.36 18.02
C TRP A 522 -26.65 -12.89 17.66
N TYR A 523 -27.09 -12.63 16.45
CA TYR A 523 -27.26 -11.27 15.95
C TYR A 523 -28.31 -10.49 16.77
N GLU A 524 -29.44 -11.11 17.05
CA GLU A 524 -30.50 -10.48 17.84
C GLU A 524 -30.12 -10.28 19.32
N ARG A 525 -29.35 -11.21 19.92
CA ARG A 525 -28.81 -11.00 21.27
C ARG A 525 -27.85 -9.82 21.31
N GLY A 526 -26.97 -9.67 20.32
CA GLY A 526 -26.07 -8.53 20.17
C GLY A 526 -26.83 -7.21 20.06
N ARG A 527 -27.92 -7.16 19.26
CA ARG A 527 -28.77 -5.97 19.13
C ARG A 527 -29.45 -5.59 20.45
N ARG A 528 -29.93 -6.57 21.22
CA ARG A 528 -30.54 -6.31 22.54
C ARG A 528 -29.54 -5.74 23.54
N LEU A 529 -28.29 -6.18 23.51
CA LEU A 529 -27.23 -5.67 24.37
C LEU A 529 -26.90 -4.20 24.00
N LEU A 530 -26.83 -3.87 22.71
CA LEU A 530 -26.65 -2.48 22.24
C LEU A 530 -27.82 -1.59 22.65
N ALA A 531 -29.05 -2.09 22.59
CA ALA A 531 -30.25 -1.37 23.08
C ALA A 531 -30.18 -1.08 24.58
N ALA A 532 -29.72 -2.03 25.36
CA ALA A 532 -29.57 -1.90 26.82
C ALA A 532 -28.48 -0.87 27.20
N SER A 533 -27.50 -0.63 26.33
CA SER A 533 -26.46 0.40 26.51
C SER A 533 -26.91 1.82 26.10
N GLY A 534 -28.19 2.03 25.73
CA GLY A 534 -28.75 3.33 25.38
C GLY A 534 -28.61 3.74 23.91
N ILE A 535 -28.07 2.87 23.07
CA ILE A 535 -27.97 3.11 21.61
C ILE A 535 -29.33 2.78 20.98
N ARG A 536 -29.90 3.74 20.22
CA ARG A 536 -31.17 3.53 19.51
C ARG A 536 -30.98 2.47 18.42
N VAL A 537 -31.55 1.28 18.62
CA VAL A 537 -31.41 0.08 17.76
C VAL A 537 -31.78 0.36 16.30
N PHE A 538 -32.78 1.24 16.04
CA PHE A 538 -33.18 1.62 14.68
C PHE A 538 -32.18 2.52 13.95
N GLN A 539 -31.20 3.10 14.67
CA GLN A 539 -30.13 3.94 14.10
C GLN A 539 -28.78 3.22 14.01
N ALA A 540 -28.64 2.04 14.66
CA ALA A 540 -27.46 1.21 14.54
C ALA A 540 -27.48 0.51 13.17
N LYS A 541 -26.82 1.09 12.16
CA LYS A 541 -26.55 0.38 10.90
C LYS A 541 -25.73 -0.86 11.22
N THR A 542 -26.09 -2.00 10.68
CA THR A 542 -25.30 -3.24 10.80
C THR A 542 -23.95 -3.02 10.12
N GLU A 543 -22.89 -3.03 10.91
CA GLU A 543 -21.52 -2.91 10.38
C GLU A 543 -21.10 -4.27 9.82
N VAL A 544 -21.29 -4.46 8.51
CA VAL A 544 -20.96 -5.72 7.80
C VAL A 544 -19.45 -5.96 7.74
N LEU A 545 -18.66 -4.89 7.76
CA LEU A 545 -17.21 -4.95 7.67
C LEU A 545 -16.59 -3.97 8.68
N SER A 546 -15.78 -4.47 9.59
CA SER A 546 -15.12 -3.67 10.61
C SER A 546 -13.73 -4.21 10.94
N ARG A 547 -13.03 -3.56 11.86
CA ARG A 547 -11.85 -4.15 12.52
C ARG A 547 -12.28 -4.94 13.74
N VAL A 548 -11.47 -5.94 14.12
CA VAL A 548 -11.65 -6.64 15.39
C VAL A 548 -11.53 -5.62 16.52
N LYS A 549 -12.57 -5.54 17.34
CA LYS A 549 -12.62 -4.70 18.55
C LYS A 549 -12.30 -5.56 19.76
N ALA A 550 -11.73 -4.95 20.82
CA ALA A 550 -11.40 -5.67 22.06
C ALA A 550 -12.62 -6.40 22.69
N GLU A 551 -13.82 -5.85 22.49
CA GLU A 551 -15.09 -6.46 22.91
C GLU A 551 -15.40 -7.78 22.19
N THR A 552 -14.79 -8.03 21.05
CA THR A 552 -15.00 -9.24 20.24
C THR A 552 -14.42 -10.49 20.90
N VAL A 553 -13.50 -10.34 21.83
CA VAL A 553 -12.89 -11.45 22.61
C VAL A 553 -13.92 -12.09 23.55
N ILE A 554 -14.99 -11.38 23.93
CA ILE A 554 -16.04 -11.86 24.85
C ILE A 554 -17.02 -12.81 24.15
N MET A 555 -16.97 -12.95 22.83
CA MET A 555 -17.96 -13.71 22.03
C MET A 555 -17.69 -15.21 21.90
N ARG A 556 -16.68 -15.78 22.58
CA ARG A 556 -16.36 -17.20 22.48
C ARG A 556 -17.55 -18.13 22.81
N PRO A 557 -18.42 -17.78 23.78
CA PRO A 557 -19.64 -18.57 24.05
C PRO A 557 -20.68 -18.60 22.92
N GLU A 558 -20.64 -17.62 22.03
CA GLU A 558 -21.55 -17.48 20.89
C GLU A 558 -21.06 -18.21 19.63
N ILE A 559 -19.83 -18.73 19.64
CA ILE A 559 -19.26 -19.47 18.52
C ILE A 559 -19.63 -20.95 18.67
N GLU A 560 -20.29 -21.49 17.66
CA GLU A 560 -20.66 -22.91 17.59
C GLU A 560 -19.49 -23.73 17.00
N ASN A 561 -18.89 -23.24 15.90
CA ASN A 561 -17.79 -23.90 15.23
C ASN A 561 -16.82 -22.86 14.65
N ILE A 562 -15.53 -23.24 14.48
CA ILE A 562 -14.51 -22.45 13.81
C ILE A 562 -14.01 -23.25 12.61
N VAL A 563 -14.10 -22.64 11.43
CA VAL A 563 -13.65 -23.23 10.17
C VAL A 563 -12.44 -22.47 9.65
N GLU A 564 -11.38 -23.21 9.37
CA GLU A 564 -10.13 -22.66 8.82
C GLU A 564 -9.77 -23.36 7.51
N LEU A 565 -9.30 -22.59 6.54
CA LEU A 565 -8.76 -23.17 5.31
C LEU A 565 -7.38 -23.73 5.62
N LYS A 566 -7.10 -24.95 5.20
CA LYS A 566 -5.74 -25.51 5.20
C LYS A 566 -4.95 -24.80 4.09
N GLU A 567 -3.84 -24.16 4.45
CA GLU A 567 -2.91 -23.54 3.52
C GLU A 567 -2.11 -24.59 2.73
#